data_cd18fd4577958fcd5c517d269a67a612
#
_entry.id   cd18fd4577958fcd5c517d269a67a612
#
_cell.length_a   1.000
_cell.length_b   1.000
_cell.length_c   1.000
_cell.angle_alpha   90.00
_cell.angle_beta   90.00
_cell.angle_gamma   90.00
#
_symmetry.space_group_name_H-M   'P 1'
#
loop_
_entity.id
_entity.type
_entity.pdbx_description
1 polymer ?
#
loop_
_entity_poly.entity_id
_entity_poly.type
_entity_poly.pdbx_seq_one_letter_code
_entity_poly.pdbx_strand_id
1 'polypeptide(L)'
;LKIEDWKETIDINLNSHFYFTKFAIPLLKKNKGGSIINLSSTAGLFGFPLRTPYAASKWAIIGITKSLAMELGEFNIRVNAICPGSVSGDRINRVIEAKAKSIGSSEKEVKEDFEAMVSLKTFVDKEDIANMASFLISNEASKISGQIMTVDGNTERMD
;
A
#
# COMPACT_ATOMS: atom_id res chain seq x y z
N LEU A 1 13.94 16.83 -6.60
CA LEU A 1 12.51 16.83 -6.24
C LEU A 1 11.97 18.26 -6.31
N LYS A 2 10.92 18.50 -7.10
CA LYS A 2 10.23 19.80 -7.18
C LYS A 2 9.13 19.87 -6.12
N ILE A 3 8.77 21.07 -5.71
CA ILE A 3 7.68 21.28 -4.73
C ILE A 3 6.33 20.82 -5.32
N GLU A 4 6.14 21.02 -6.62
CA GLU A 4 4.95 20.59 -7.35
C GLU A 4 4.78 19.08 -7.31
N ASP A 5 5.86 18.32 -7.56
CA ASP A 5 5.85 16.85 -7.50
C ASP A 5 5.49 16.34 -6.10
N TRP A 6 5.97 17.03 -5.07
CA TRP A 6 5.59 16.75 -3.68
C TRP A 6 4.09 16.94 -3.46
N LYS A 7 3.57 18.11 -3.84
CA LYS A 7 2.15 18.45 -3.65
C LYS A 7 1.24 17.48 -4.39
N GLU A 8 1.54 17.20 -5.67
CA GLU A 8 0.78 16.27 -6.48
C GLU A 8 0.78 14.85 -5.88
N THR A 9 1.94 14.36 -5.44
CA THR A 9 2.04 13.04 -4.82
C THR A 9 1.21 12.95 -3.54
N ILE A 10 1.25 13.97 -2.68
CA ILE A 10 0.45 14.00 -1.45
C ILE A 10 -1.04 14.09 -1.79
N ASP A 11 -1.42 14.92 -2.74
CA ASP A 11 -2.82 15.09 -3.12
C ASP A 11 -3.42 13.79 -3.68
N ILE A 12 -2.72 13.15 -4.62
CA ILE A 12 -3.19 11.91 -5.24
C ILE A 12 -3.14 10.72 -4.27
N ASN A 13 -2.04 10.55 -3.54
CA ASN A 13 -1.83 9.34 -2.75
C ASN A 13 -2.42 9.39 -1.33
N LEU A 14 -2.54 10.58 -0.74
CA LEU A 14 -2.96 10.74 0.64
C LEU A 14 -4.33 11.42 0.76
N ASN A 15 -4.49 12.61 0.16
CA ASN A 15 -5.72 13.37 0.29
C ASN A 15 -6.92 12.62 -0.30
N SER A 16 -6.70 11.84 -1.37
CA SER A 16 -7.74 10.99 -1.95
C SER A 16 -8.32 10.00 -0.92
N HIS A 17 -7.48 9.35 -0.09
CA HIS A 17 -7.94 8.44 0.96
C HIS A 17 -8.82 9.16 1.98
N PHE A 18 -8.42 10.35 2.40
CA PHE A 18 -9.22 11.17 3.30
C PHE A 18 -10.57 11.53 2.69
N TYR A 19 -10.59 12.02 1.45
CA TYR A 19 -11.83 12.43 0.78
C TYR A 19 -12.80 11.27 0.59
N PHE A 20 -12.33 10.13 0.05
CA PHE A 20 -13.16 8.94 -0.11
C PHE A 20 -13.71 8.45 1.22
N THR A 21 -12.88 8.39 2.26
CA THR A 21 -13.27 7.93 3.58
C THR A 21 -14.30 8.87 4.21
N LYS A 22 -14.09 10.19 4.11
CA LYS A 22 -15.03 11.20 4.60
C LYS A 22 -16.44 11.02 4.04
N PHE A 23 -16.57 10.69 2.77
CA PHE A 23 -17.88 10.47 2.13
C PHE A 23 -18.42 9.06 2.35
N ALA A 24 -17.57 8.06 2.53
CA ALA A 24 -18.00 6.69 2.78
C ALA A 24 -18.51 6.46 4.21
N ILE A 25 -17.91 7.10 5.22
CA ILE A 25 -18.25 6.89 6.64
C ILE A 25 -19.75 7.06 6.95
N PRO A 26 -20.44 8.14 6.53
CA PRO A 26 -21.87 8.28 6.79
C PRO A 26 -22.72 7.13 6.22
N LEU A 27 -22.32 6.61 5.05
CA LEU A 27 -23.02 5.49 4.39
C LEU A 27 -22.80 4.18 5.16
N LEU A 28 -21.57 3.94 5.60
CA LEU A 28 -21.23 2.76 6.41
C LEU A 28 -21.91 2.79 7.76
N LYS A 29 -22.00 3.95 8.42
CA LYS A 29 -22.76 4.12 9.68
C LYS A 29 -24.24 3.84 9.47
N LYS A 30 -24.83 4.34 8.38
CA LYS A 30 -26.22 4.04 8.03
C LYS A 30 -26.45 2.56 7.78
N ASN A 31 -25.47 1.87 7.21
CA ASN A 31 -25.48 0.41 7.00
C ASN A 31 -25.19 -0.42 8.27
N LYS A 32 -24.95 0.24 9.42
CA LYS A 32 -24.63 -0.37 10.73
C LYS A 32 -23.34 -1.21 10.72
N GLY A 33 -22.38 -0.86 9.89
CA GLY A 33 -21.08 -1.50 9.81
C GLY A 33 -20.52 -1.58 8.41
N GLY A 34 -19.29 -2.09 8.32
CA GLY A 34 -18.59 -2.28 7.06
C GLY A 34 -17.08 -2.47 7.23
N SER A 35 -16.38 -2.43 6.11
CA SER A 35 -14.92 -2.55 6.08
C SER A 35 -14.32 -1.50 5.14
N ILE A 36 -13.29 -0.80 5.60
CA ILE A 36 -12.46 0.10 4.81
C ILE A 36 -11.09 -0.56 4.67
N ILE A 37 -10.60 -0.67 3.44
CA ILE A 37 -9.25 -1.16 3.15
C ILE A 37 -8.48 -0.07 2.45
N ASN A 38 -7.43 0.42 3.10
CA ASN A 38 -6.51 1.39 2.53
C ASN A 38 -5.32 0.68 1.87
N LEU A 39 -4.96 1.09 0.65
CA LEU A 39 -3.77 0.58 -0.02
C LEU A 39 -2.56 1.46 0.29
N SER A 40 -1.68 0.97 1.20
CA SER A 40 -0.38 1.55 1.42
C SER A 40 0.67 0.90 0.49
N SER A 41 1.81 0.54 0.99
CA SER A 41 2.93 -0.10 0.30
C SER A 41 3.94 -0.57 1.34
N THR A 42 4.88 -1.44 0.97
CA THR A 42 6.12 -1.67 1.75
C THR A 42 6.90 -0.38 1.95
N ALA A 43 6.81 0.61 1.04
CA ALA A 43 7.35 1.96 1.22
C ALA A 43 6.70 2.76 2.38
N GLY A 44 5.59 2.28 2.94
CA GLY A 44 4.99 2.78 4.18
C GLY A 44 5.53 2.09 5.45
N LEU A 45 6.46 1.15 5.31
CA LEU A 45 7.08 0.38 6.40
C LEU A 45 8.60 0.55 6.45
N PHE A 46 9.20 0.83 5.30
CA PHE A 46 10.64 1.02 5.12
C PHE A 46 10.94 2.43 4.59
N GLY A 47 12.19 2.88 4.77
CA GLY A 47 12.71 4.00 3.98
C GLY A 47 12.78 3.62 2.51
N PHE A 48 12.52 4.59 1.62
CA PHE A 48 12.62 4.36 0.18
C PHE A 48 13.42 5.50 -0.47
N PRO A 49 14.72 5.30 -0.70
CA PRO A 49 15.59 6.31 -1.29
C PRO A 49 15.04 6.86 -2.61
N LEU A 50 15.23 8.16 -2.84
CA LEU A 50 14.77 8.90 -4.03
C LEU A 50 13.24 8.93 -4.24
N ARG A 51 12.45 8.40 -3.30
CA ARG A 51 10.98 8.33 -3.34
C ARG A 51 10.32 8.96 -2.11
N THR A 52 10.95 9.97 -1.51
CA THR A 52 10.50 10.63 -0.27
C THR A 52 9.02 11.00 -0.24
N PRO A 53 8.42 11.67 -1.27
CA PRO A 53 6.98 12.00 -1.24
C PRO A 53 6.08 10.76 -1.21
N TYR A 54 6.45 9.76 -2.00
CA TYR A 54 5.73 8.50 -2.06
C TYR A 54 5.79 7.77 -0.71
N ALA A 55 6.98 7.60 -0.14
CA ALA A 55 7.14 6.99 1.18
C ALA A 55 6.35 7.76 2.24
N ALA A 56 6.49 9.09 2.31
CA ALA A 56 5.75 9.92 3.24
C ALA A 56 4.22 9.71 3.13
N SER A 57 3.68 9.70 1.91
CA SER A 57 2.26 9.46 1.69
C SER A 57 1.83 8.07 2.16
N LYS A 58 2.64 7.04 1.93
CA LYS A 58 2.33 5.66 2.30
C LYS A 58 2.43 5.40 3.80
N TRP A 59 3.38 6.03 4.51
CA TRP A 59 3.42 6.06 5.96
C TRP A 59 2.20 6.76 6.56
N ALA A 60 1.77 7.89 5.99
CA ALA A 60 0.60 8.62 6.45
C ALA A 60 -0.70 7.79 6.33
N ILE A 61 -0.85 6.97 5.28
CA ILE A 61 -1.98 6.05 5.12
C ILE A 61 -2.07 5.06 6.28
N ILE A 62 -0.93 4.58 6.80
CA ILE A 62 -0.90 3.72 7.99
C ILE A 62 -1.44 4.47 9.21
N GLY A 63 -1.03 5.72 9.41
CA GLY A 63 -1.53 6.57 10.49
C GLY A 63 -3.05 6.78 10.39
N ILE A 64 -3.56 7.14 9.21
CA ILE A 64 -5.01 7.27 8.94
C ILE A 64 -5.73 5.97 9.26
N THR A 65 -5.21 4.82 8.82
CA THR A 65 -5.82 3.51 9.05
C THR A 65 -5.99 3.22 10.54
N LYS A 66 -4.95 3.44 11.33
CA LYS A 66 -4.99 3.19 12.78
C LYS A 66 -5.95 4.14 13.51
N SER A 67 -5.93 5.42 13.20
CA SER A 67 -6.82 6.41 13.80
C SER A 67 -8.29 6.10 13.49
N LEU A 68 -8.61 5.88 12.21
CA LEU A 68 -9.98 5.57 11.80
C LEU A 68 -10.47 4.23 12.37
N ALA A 69 -9.60 3.25 12.55
CA ALA A 69 -9.98 1.99 13.20
C ALA A 69 -10.45 2.19 14.64
N MET A 70 -9.80 3.11 15.37
CA MET A 70 -10.20 3.48 16.73
C MET A 70 -11.50 4.29 16.75
N GLU A 71 -11.62 5.28 15.86
CA GLU A 71 -12.77 6.18 15.80
C GLU A 71 -14.06 5.49 15.31
N LEU A 72 -13.94 4.47 14.45
CA LEU A 72 -15.08 3.86 13.77
C LEU A 72 -15.50 2.50 14.35
N GLY A 73 -14.73 1.98 15.30
CA GLY A 73 -15.01 0.68 15.91
C GLY A 73 -16.38 0.61 16.61
N GLU A 74 -16.81 1.67 17.28
CA GLU A 74 -18.13 1.77 17.91
C GLU A 74 -19.30 1.63 16.91
N PHE A 75 -19.07 1.95 15.63
CA PHE A 75 -20.05 1.81 14.55
C PHE A 75 -19.94 0.47 13.80
N ASN A 76 -19.17 -0.48 14.35
CA ASN A 76 -18.90 -1.78 13.70
C ASN A 76 -18.27 -1.62 12.29
N ILE A 77 -17.46 -0.59 12.11
CA ILE A 77 -16.69 -0.35 10.86
C ILE A 77 -15.24 -0.72 11.14
N ARG A 78 -14.72 -1.71 10.42
CA ARG A 78 -13.32 -2.12 10.49
C ARG A 78 -12.49 -1.35 9.47
N VAL A 79 -11.28 -0.97 9.86
CA VAL A 79 -10.36 -0.25 8.97
C VAL A 79 -9.00 -0.92 9.01
N ASN A 80 -8.51 -1.39 7.88
CA ASN A 80 -7.22 -2.06 7.75
C ASN A 80 -6.43 -1.48 6.56
N ALA A 81 -5.13 -1.69 6.54
CA ALA A 81 -4.30 -1.38 5.38
C ALA A 81 -3.68 -2.64 4.80
N ILE A 82 -3.54 -2.68 3.48
CA ILE A 82 -2.69 -3.65 2.77
C ILE A 82 -1.44 -2.91 2.31
N CYS A 83 -0.29 -3.52 2.52
CA CYS A 83 1.03 -3.04 2.08
C CYS A 83 1.59 -4.03 1.04
N PRO A 84 1.29 -3.83 -0.25
CA PRO A 84 1.89 -4.64 -1.30
C PRO A 84 3.39 -4.41 -1.41
N GLY A 85 4.11 -5.47 -1.79
CA GLY A 85 5.48 -5.39 -2.30
C GLY A 85 5.52 -5.01 -3.79
N SER A 86 6.52 -5.51 -4.49
CA SER A 86 6.61 -5.38 -5.95
C SER A 86 5.57 -6.28 -6.60
N VAL A 87 4.58 -5.67 -7.26
CA VAL A 87 3.48 -6.38 -7.93
C VAL A 87 3.80 -6.55 -9.40
N SER A 88 3.71 -7.79 -9.90
CA SER A 88 3.90 -8.15 -11.30
C SER A 88 3.00 -7.32 -12.24
N GLY A 89 3.50 -6.95 -13.40
CA GLY A 89 2.76 -6.26 -14.46
C GLY A 89 3.49 -5.03 -15.01
N ASP A 90 2.82 -4.30 -15.90
CA ASP A 90 3.43 -3.23 -16.70
C ASP A 90 4.08 -2.11 -15.87
N ARG A 91 3.56 -1.85 -14.67
CA ARG A 91 4.11 -0.79 -13.81
C ARG A 91 5.51 -1.13 -13.34
N ILE A 92 5.72 -2.35 -12.81
CA ILE A 92 7.04 -2.75 -12.32
C ILE A 92 8.01 -2.91 -13.49
N ASN A 93 7.55 -3.41 -14.65
CA ASN A 93 8.37 -3.54 -15.83
C ASN A 93 8.93 -2.18 -16.28
N ARG A 94 8.11 -1.13 -16.32
CA ARG A 94 8.58 0.24 -16.60
C ARG A 94 9.58 0.77 -15.56
N VAL A 95 9.42 0.40 -14.29
CA VAL A 95 10.39 0.79 -13.24
C VAL A 95 11.73 0.09 -13.46
N ILE A 96 11.69 -1.22 -13.78
CA ILE A 96 12.88 -2.02 -14.08
C ILE A 96 13.61 -1.44 -15.30
N GLU A 97 12.90 -1.18 -16.39
CA GLU A 97 13.45 -0.58 -17.63
C GLU A 97 14.13 0.78 -17.33
N ALA A 98 13.44 1.66 -16.60
CA ALA A 98 13.97 2.97 -16.26
C ALA A 98 15.22 2.89 -15.37
N LYS A 99 15.23 1.98 -14.37
CA LYS A 99 16.38 1.75 -13.49
C LYS A 99 17.55 1.15 -14.30
N ALA A 100 17.30 0.15 -15.13
CA ALA A 100 18.32 -0.47 -15.99
C ALA A 100 19.03 0.56 -16.88
N LYS A 101 18.26 1.42 -17.56
CA LYS A 101 18.81 2.53 -18.37
C LYS A 101 19.64 3.50 -17.53
N SER A 102 19.20 3.83 -16.32
CA SER A 102 19.86 4.84 -15.47
C SER A 102 21.20 4.37 -14.91
N ILE A 103 21.37 3.07 -14.66
CA ILE A 103 22.60 2.48 -14.09
C ILE A 103 23.45 1.73 -15.12
N GLY A 104 23.01 1.64 -16.39
CA GLY A 104 23.74 0.93 -17.45
C GLY A 104 23.76 -0.60 -17.27
N SER A 105 22.73 -1.19 -16.65
CA SER A 105 22.57 -2.62 -16.43
C SER A 105 21.48 -3.21 -17.35
N SER A 106 21.33 -4.53 -17.35
CA SER A 106 20.23 -5.20 -18.05
C SER A 106 18.96 -5.21 -17.19
N GLU A 107 17.78 -5.23 -17.85
CA GLU A 107 16.50 -5.38 -17.15
C GLU A 107 16.44 -6.68 -16.33
N LYS A 108 17.09 -7.73 -16.80
CA LYS A 108 17.18 -9.02 -16.11
C LYS A 108 17.91 -8.90 -14.78
N GLU A 109 19.09 -8.27 -14.77
CA GLU A 109 19.87 -8.03 -13.52
C GLU A 109 19.08 -7.16 -12.55
N VAL A 110 18.45 -6.10 -13.03
CA VAL A 110 17.62 -5.23 -12.16
C VAL A 110 16.43 -5.98 -11.59
N LYS A 111 15.80 -6.87 -12.37
CA LYS A 111 14.71 -7.72 -11.87
C LYS A 111 15.19 -8.68 -10.79
N GLU A 112 16.30 -9.36 -11.04
CA GLU A 112 16.94 -10.28 -10.08
C GLU A 112 17.31 -9.55 -8.76
N ASP A 113 17.78 -8.29 -8.84
CA ASP A 113 18.05 -7.46 -7.67
C ASP A 113 16.76 -7.17 -6.87
N PHE A 114 15.65 -6.81 -7.55
CA PHE A 114 14.36 -6.62 -6.88
C PHE A 114 13.85 -7.90 -6.21
N GLU A 115 13.98 -9.05 -6.87
CA GLU A 115 13.60 -10.33 -6.31
C GLU A 115 14.52 -10.75 -5.15
N ALA A 116 15.81 -10.38 -5.20
CA ALA A 116 16.76 -10.65 -4.12
C ALA A 116 16.44 -9.89 -2.82
N MET A 117 15.73 -8.76 -2.89
CA MET A 117 15.29 -7.99 -1.72
C MET A 117 14.15 -8.66 -0.93
N VAL A 118 13.57 -9.74 -1.46
CA VAL A 118 12.39 -10.41 -0.92
C VAL A 118 12.74 -11.84 -0.53
N SER A 119 12.30 -12.31 0.64
CA SER A 119 12.62 -13.67 1.11
C SER A 119 12.12 -14.75 0.17
N LEU A 120 10.90 -14.60 -0.40
CA LEU A 120 10.33 -15.57 -1.34
C LEU A 120 10.93 -15.49 -2.74
N LYS A 121 11.85 -14.54 -3.02
CA LYS A 121 12.55 -14.36 -4.31
C LYS A 121 11.61 -14.26 -5.51
N THR A 122 10.46 -13.62 -5.32
CA THR A 122 9.46 -13.43 -6.36
C THR A 122 8.68 -12.15 -6.15
N PHE A 123 8.10 -11.61 -7.21
CA PHE A 123 7.07 -10.58 -7.11
C PHE A 123 5.74 -11.19 -6.66
N VAL A 124 4.86 -10.38 -6.10
CA VAL A 124 3.48 -10.77 -5.84
C VAL A 124 2.61 -10.48 -7.06
N ASP A 125 1.53 -11.22 -7.20
CA ASP A 125 0.55 -10.99 -8.25
C ASP A 125 -0.61 -10.14 -7.73
N LYS A 126 -1.35 -9.53 -8.64
CA LYS A 126 -2.55 -8.73 -8.30
C LYS A 126 -3.61 -9.57 -7.59
N GLU A 127 -3.68 -10.86 -7.91
CA GLU A 127 -4.55 -11.84 -7.29
C GLU A 127 -4.23 -12.04 -5.81
N ASP A 128 -2.95 -11.99 -5.40
CA ASP A 128 -2.55 -12.09 -3.99
C ASP A 128 -3.11 -10.91 -3.18
N ILE A 129 -3.06 -9.69 -3.76
CA ILE A 129 -3.63 -8.50 -3.14
C ILE A 129 -5.15 -8.60 -3.07
N ALA A 130 -5.80 -9.07 -4.13
CA ALA A 130 -7.26 -9.26 -4.18
C ALA A 130 -7.72 -10.30 -3.15
N ASN A 131 -6.99 -11.40 -2.98
CA ASN A 131 -7.28 -12.44 -1.99
C ASN A 131 -7.20 -11.89 -0.57
N MET A 132 -6.17 -11.10 -0.24
CA MET A 132 -6.07 -10.42 1.06
C MET A 132 -7.23 -9.44 1.26
N ALA A 133 -7.59 -8.66 0.26
CA ALA A 133 -8.73 -7.74 0.34
C ALA A 133 -10.04 -8.51 0.57
N SER A 134 -10.26 -9.60 -0.16
CA SER A 134 -11.44 -10.47 0.00
C SER A 134 -11.53 -11.06 1.40
N PHE A 135 -10.42 -11.53 1.97
CA PHE A 135 -10.37 -11.98 3.36
C PHE A 135 -10.73 -10.86 4.33
N LEU A 136 -10.13 -9.67 4.18
CA LEU A 136 -10.36 -8.55 5.11
C LEU A 136 -11.80 -8.01 5.09
N ILE A 137 -12.55 -8.16 3.99
CA ILE A 137 -13.97 -7.76 3.95
C ILE A 137 -14.91 -8.85 4.44
N SER A 138 -14.46 -10.09 4.54
CA SER A 138 -15.26 -11.24 4.92
C SER A 138 -15.58 -11.29 6.43
N ASN A 139 -16.45 -12.21 6.82
CA ASN A 139 -16.80 -12.44 8.22
C ASN A 139 -15.67 -13.11 9.02
N GLU A 140 -14.78 -13.84 8.36
CA GLU A 140 -13.60 -14.47 8.96
C GLU A 140 -12.65 -13.43 9.55
N ALA A 141 -12.63 -12.22 8.99
CA ALA A 141 -11.86 -11.08 9.49
C ALA A 141 -12.64 -10.17 10.45
N SER A 142 -13.77 -10.63 11.03
CA SER A 142 -14.68 -9.79 11.84
C SER A 142 -14.02 -9.15 13.08
N LYS A 143 -12.90 -9.65 13.55
CA LYS A 143 -12.13 -9.10 14.67
C LYS A 143 -10.80 -8.48 14.26
N ILE A 144 -10.58 -8.29 12.95
CA ILE A 144 -9.38 -7.68 12.40
C ILE A 144 -9.68 -6.23 12.04
N SER A 145 -9.15 -5.28 12.83
CA SER A 145 -9.25 -3.83 12.60
C SER A 145 -7.98 -3.14 13.09
N GLY A 146 -7.57 -2.07 12.44
CA GLY A 146 -6.35 -1.32 12.72
C GLY A 146 -5.07 -2.08 12.30
N GLN A 147 -5.17 -3.14 11.52
CA GLN A 147 -4.04 -3.96 11.14
C GLN A 147 -3.41 -3.49 9.82
N ILE A 148 -2.10 -3.73 9.72
CA ILE A 148 -1.28 -3.42 8.55
C ILE A 148 -0.79 -4.77 8.00
N MET A 149 -1.44 -5.21 6.94
CA MET A 149 -1.19 -6.52 6.34
C MET A 149 -0.22 -6.39 5.18
N THR A 150 0.95 -7.01 5.28
CA THR A 150 1.88 -7.10 4.15
C THR A 150 1.48 -8.23 3.21
N VAL A 151 1.55 -7.96 1.92
CA VAL A 151 1.46 -8.95 0.85
C VAL A 151 2.63 -8.67 -0.08
N ASP A 152 3.81 -9.19 0.29
CA ASP A 152 5.07 -8.72 -0.28
C ASP A 152 6.15 -9.80 -0.38
N GLY A 153 5.86 -11.03 0.02
CA GLY A 153 6.83 -12.12 0.04
C GLY A 153 7.94 -11.94 1.08
N ASN A 154 7.71 -11.10 2.09
CA ASN A 154 8.65 -10.65 3.11
C ASN A 154 9.80 -9.83 2.52
N THR A 155 9.53 -8.54 2.29
CA THR A 155 10.56 -7.56 1.91
C THR A 155 11.55 -7.38 3.04
N GLU A 156 12.83 -7.61 2.78
CA GLU A 156 13.90 -7.52 3.78
C GLU A 156 14.57 -6.14 3.77
N ARG A 157 14.58 -5.47 2.61
CA ARG A 157 15.17 -4.13 2.40
C ARG A 157 14.54 -3.45 1.19
N MET A 158 14.78 -2.13 1.07
CA MET A 158 14.39 -1.31 -0.09
C MET A 158 15.54 -0.34 -0.41
N ASP A 159 16.31 -0.64 -1.47
CA ASP A 159 17.48 0.16 -1.90
C ASP A 159 17.22 0.82 -3.28
#